data_26918670f486c02d3a301bd5b88de727
#
_entry.id   26918670f486c02d3a301bd5b88de727
#
_cell.length_a   1.000
_cell.length_b   1.000
_cell.length_c   1.000
_cell.angle_alpha   90.00
_cell.angle_beta   90.00
_cell.angle_gamma   90.00
#
_symmetry.space_group_name_H-M   'P 1'
#
loop_
_entity.id
_entity.type
_entity.pdbx_description
1 polymer ?
#
loop_
_entity_poly.entity_id
_entity_poly.type
_entity_poly.pdbx_seq_one_letter_code
_entity_poly.pdbx_strand_id
1 'polypeptide(L)' 'DTAATREQVFAVIDAAFAQRRKTLRQALAGLAGSAGAAQEALERAGVSPTARGETLDIDQFAAVAQQLNVAN' A
#
# COMPACT_ATOMS: atom_id res chain seq x y z
N ASP A 1 -4.07 4.95 -18.51
CA ASP A 1 -2.95 4.21 -17.97
C ASP A 1 -3.20 3.86 -16.50
N THR A 2 -3.12 2.60 -16.18
CA THR A 2 -3.39 2.13 -14.82
C THR A 2 -2.15 2.08 -13.94
N ALA A 3 -0.99 2.40 -14.47
CA ALA A 3 0.25 2.39 -13.68
C ALA A 3 0.23 3.52 -12.65
N ALA A 4 0.71 3.23 -11.44
CA ALA A 4 0.79 4.24 -10.40
C ALA A 4 1.84 5.29 -10.75
N THR A 5 1.57 6.54 -10.41
CA THR A 5 2.55 7.61 -10.59
C THR A 5 3.62 7.50 -9.51
N ARG A 6 4.76 8.18 -9.75
CA ARG A 6 5.83 8.22 -8.77
C ARG A 6 5.34 8.79 -7.43
N GLU A 7 4.52 9.83 -7.50
CA GLU A 7 3.98 10.44 -6.28
C GLU A 7 3.09 9.49 -5.51
N GLN A 8 2.31 8.68 -6.23
CA GLN A 8 1.47 7.67 -5.57
C GLN A 8 2.31 6.60 -4.88
N VAL A 9 3.37 6.14 -5.53
CA VAL A 9 4.28 5.16 -4.94
C VAL A 9 4.93 5.74 -3.69
N PHE A 10 5.43 6.97 -3.77
CA PHE A 10 6.05 7.62 -2.63
C PHE A 10 5.07 7.85 -1.49
N ALA A 11 3.82 8.17 -1.79
CA ALA A 11 2.79 8.32 -0.75
C ALA A 11 2.58 7.01 0.01
N VAL A 12 2.56 5.89 -0.71
CA VAL A 12 2.42 4.57 -0.09
C VAL A 12 3.64 4.26 0.78
N ILE A 13 4.84 4.51 0.26
CA ILE A 13 6.08 4.28 1.01
C ILE A 13 6.09 5.13 2.30
N ASP A 14 5.77 6.43 2.17
CA ASP A 14 5.75 7.33 3.32
C ASP A 14 4.76 6.86 4.37
N ALA A 15 3.55 6.45 3.95
CA ALA A 15 2.54 5.96 4.88
C ALA A 15 3.01 4.69 5.58
N ALA A 16 3.63 3.77 4.83
CA ALA A 16 4.11 2.51 5.38
C ALA A 16 5.20 2.74 6.43
N PHE A 17 6.13 3.64 6.15
CA PHE A 17 7.24 3.89 7.06
C PHE A 17 6.89 4.84 8.20
N ALA A 18 5.89 5.71 8.01
CA ALA A 18 5.42 6.56 9.11
C ALA A 18 4.84 5.73 10.26
N GLN A 19 4.34 4.55 9.96
CA GLN A 19 3.75 3.66 10.95
C GLN A 19 4.39 2.28 10.89
N ARG A 20 5.70 2.24 10.94
CA ARG A 20 6.43 0.99 10.73
C ARG A 20 6.23 -0.06 11.83
N ARG A 21 5.66 0.32 12.97
CA ARG A 21 5.29 -0.64 14.01
C ARG A 21 3.98 -1.35 13.71
N LYS A 22 3.22 -0.81 12.74
CA LYS A 22 1.92 -1.36 12.37
C LYS A 22 2.04 -2.20 11.10
N THR A 23 1.05 -3.07 10.90
CA THR A 23 0.97 -3.81 9.65
C THR A 23 0.64 -2.87 8.50
N LEU A 24 0.90 -3.31 7.27
CA LEU A 24 0.57 -2.51 6.10
C LEU A 24 -0.93 -2.22 6.01
N ARG A 25 -1.75 -3.18 6.40
CA ARG A 25 -3.20 -2.97 6.45
C ARG A 25 -3.56 -1.74 7.28
N GLN A 26 -2.95 -1.61 8.44
CA GLN A 26 -3.21 -0.48 9.33
C GLN A 26 -2.53 0.79 8.85
N ALA A 27 -1.29 0.67 8.38
CA ALA A 27 -0.52 1.83 7.93
C ALA A 27 -1.14 2.50 6.71
N LEU A 28 -1.73 1.72 5.80
CA LEU A 28 -2.30 2.23 4.56
C LEU A 28 -3.79 2.51 4.65
N ALA A 29 -4.42 2.26 5.79
CA ALA A 29 -5.85 2.48 5.96
C ALA A 29 -6.26 3.91 5.62
N GLY A 30 -5.44 4.89 6.00
CA GLY A 30 -5.73 6.29 5.70
C GLY A 30 -5.73 6.61 4.22
N LEU A 31 -4.80 6.02 3.47
CA LEU A 31 -4.74 6.21 2.01
C LEU A 31 -5.86 5.48 1.29
N ALA A 32 -6.21 4.30 1.77
CA ALA A 32 -7.22 3.46 1.12
C ALA A 32 -8.65 3.86 1.50
N GLY A 33 -8.81 4.61 2.58
CA GLY A 33 -10.11 5.00 3.09
C GLY A 33 -10.58 4.14 4.26
N SER A 34 -10.11 2.92 4.37
CA SER A 34 -10.43 2.03 5.49
C SER A 34 -9.41 0.90 5.54
N ALA A 35 -9.36 0.21 6.68
CA ALA A 35 -8.49 -0.95 6.81
C ALA A 35 -8.89 -2.08 5.85
N GLY A 36 -10.20 -2.27 5.63
CA GLY A 36 -10.69 -3.27 4.69
C GLY A 36 -10.27 -3.00 3.26
N ALA A 37 -10.34 -1.72 2.83
CA ALA A 37 -9.90 -1.34 1.49
C ALA A 37 -8.39 -1.52 1.34
N ALA A 38 -7.62 -1.18 2.37
CA ALA A 38 -6.17 -1.41 2.36
C ALA A 38 -5.85 -2.90 2.24
N GLN A 39 -6.58 -3.73 2.97
CA GLN A 39 -6.39 -5.17 2.90
C GLN A 39 -6.65 -5.71 1.50
N GLU A 40 -7.73 -5.29 0.86
CA GLU A 40 -8.04 -5.73 -0.50
C GLU A 40 -6.93 -5.32 -1.48
N ALA A 41 -6.47 -4.08 -1.38
CA ALA A 41 -5.42 -3.61 -2.27
C ALA A 41 -4.14 -4.42 -2.10
N LEU A 42 -3.77 -4.73 -0.85
CA LEU A 42 -2.58 -5.52 -0.56
C LEU A 42 -2.71 -6.93 -1.11
N GLU A 43 -3.87 -7.56 -0.92
CA GLU A 43 -4.10 -8.91 -1.42
C GLU A 43 -4.05 -8.95 -2.93
N ARG A 44 -4.62 -7.96 -3.60
CA ARG A 44 -4.58 -7.88 -5.07
C ARG A 44 -3.16 -7.66 -5.59
N ALA A 45 -2.35 -6.98 -4.81
CA ALA A 45 -0.95 -6.75 -5.17
C ALA A 45 -0.06 -7.97 -4.86
N GLY A 46 -0.62 -9.00 -4.24
CA GLY A 46 0.15 -10.18 -3.86
C GLY A 46 0.96 -9.98 -2.60
N VAL A 47 0.58 -9.02 -1.77
CA VAL A 47 1.30 -8.68 -0.53
C VAL A 47 0.43 -9.04 0.67
N SER A 48 1.04 -9.67 1.68
CA SER A 48 0.32 -10.00 2.90
C SER A 48 -0.12 -8.73 3.64
N PRO A 49 -1.42 -8.60 4.00
CA PRO A 49 -1.87 -7.43 4.75
C PRO A 49 -1.23 -7.30 6.12
N THR A 50 -0.70 -8.39 6.66
CA THR A 50 -0.02 -8.37 7.97
C THR A 50 1.46 -8.11 7.85
N ALA A 51 2.00 -8.00 6.65
CA ALA A 51 3.41 -7.65 6.44
C ALA A 51 3.67 -6.21 6.86
N ARG A 52 4.92 -5.91 7.12
CA ARG A 52 5.35 -4.54 7.44
C ARG A 52 6.06 -3.94 6.23
N GLY A 53 6.03 -2.60 6.15
CA GLY A 53 6.60 -1.91 4.99
C GLY A 53 8.05 -2.24 4.73
N GLU A 54 8.83 -2.48 5.79
CA GLU A 54 10.25 -2.78 5.65
C GLU A 54 10.54 -4.11 4.94
N THR A 55 9.52 -4.97 4.78
CA THR A 55 9.69 -6.25 4.11
C THR A 55 9.40 -6.18 2.62
N LEU A 56 8.96 -5.04 2.11
CA LEU A 56 8.61 -4.86 0.70
C LEU A 56 9.75 -4.21 -0.06
N ASP A 57 9.87 -4.57 -1.35
CA ASP A 57 10.75 -3.85 -2.26
C ASP A 57 9.95 -2.80 -3.04
N ILE A 58 10.64 -2.04 -3.89
CA ILE A 58 10.01 -0.94 -4.64
C ILE A 58 8.94 -1.46 -5.61
N ASP A 59 9.14 -2.62 -6.20
CA ASP A 59 8.16 -3.21 -7.12
C ASP A 59 6.87 -3.57 -6.39
N GLN A 60 6.98 -4.08 -5.18
CA GLN A 60 5.81 -4.40 -4.36
C GLN A 60 5.07 -3.13 -3.93
N PHE A 61 5.80 -2.08 -3.57
CA PHE A 61 5.17 -0.80 -3.27
C PHE A 61 4.43 -0.23 -4.48
N ALA A 62 5.04 -0.34 -5.66
CA ALA A 62 4.41 0.12 -6.90
C ALA A 62 3.12 -0.66 -7.19
N ALA A 63 3.14 -1.98 -6.98
CA ALA A 63 1.95 -2.81 -7.18
C ALA A 63 0.82 -2.41 -6.22
N VAL A 64 1.15 -2.15 -4.96
CA VAL A 64 0.17 -1.71 -3.97
C VAL A 64 -0.41 -0.35 -4.36
N ALA A 65 0.45 0.59 -4.76
CA ALA A 65 0.00 1.92 -5.17
C ALA A 65 -0.93 1.83 -6.38
N GLN A 66 -0.64 0.94 -7.32
CA GLN A 66 -1.49 0.73 -8.48
C GLN A 66 -2.88 0.23 -8.07
N GLN A 67 -2.95 -0.70 -7.12
CA GLN A 67 -4.22 -1.21 -6.64
C GLN A 67 -5.01 -0.15 -5.88
N LEU A 68 -4.35 0.68 -5.09
CA LEU A 68 -5.01 1.78 -4.41
C LEU A 68 -5.55 2.79 -5.40
N ASN A 69 -4.81 3.07 -6.46
CA ASN A 69 -5.23 4.00 -7.51
C ASN A 69 -6.46 3.47 -8.24
N VAL A 70 -6.48 2.17 -8.55
CA VAL A 70 -7.61 1.54 -9.23
C VAL A 70 -8.86 1.54 -8.34
N ALA A 71 -8.69 1.41 -7.03
CA ALA A 71 -9.80 1.38 -6.07
C ALA A 71 -10.48 2.74 -5.94
N ASN A 72 -9.82 3.80 -6.35
CA ASN A 72 -10.38 5.13 -6.34
C ASN A 72 -11.04 5.46 -7.68
#